data_2658c9e487a4d708b3d3a5b2a7a010bc
#
_entry.id   2658c9e487a4d708b3d3a5b2a7a010bc
#
_cell.length_a   1.000
_cell.length_b   1.000
_cell.length_c   1.000
_cell.angle_alpha   90.00
_cell.angle_beta   90.00
_cell.angle_gamma   90.00
#
_symmetry.space_group_name_H-M   'P 1'
#
loop_
_entity.id
_entity.type
_entity.pdbx_description
1 polymer ?
#
loop_
_entity_poly.entity_id
_entity_poly.type
_entity_poly.pdbx_seq_one_letter_code
_entity_poly.pdbx_strand_id
1 'polypeptide(L)'
;MKLYKVALAPNPTKVMLYIAERAELGTDMGIEQVTVNTVKGHHKEPEHLIRNPFGTVPALELDDGTFIKESLAIIMFLEHKFPNKALITGTPEARGHAIDIERIVDLRIAGPMGGYGHATNSPLGYPADPERAESLKDNMQTPLNH
;
A
#
# COMPACT_ATOMS: atom_id res chain seq x y z
N MET A 1 -0.49 -16.50 7.72
CA MET A 1 -0.89 -15.08 7.52
C MET A 1 -1.69 -14.94 6.23
N LYS A 2 -2.58 -13.89 6.12
CA LYS A 2 -3.35 -13.61 4.90
C LYS A 2 -3.27 -12.13 4.53
N LEU A 3 -2.96 -11.83 3.27
CA LEU A 3 -2.96 -10.47 2.74
C LEU A 3 -4.27 -10.21 1.96
N TYR A 4 -5.13 -9.36 2.52
CA TYR A 4 -6.31 -8.84 1.84
C TYR A 4 -5.92 -7.67 0.95
N LYS A 5 -6.13 -7.83 -0.36
CA LYS A 5 -5.59 -6.92 -1.38
C LYS A 5 -6.55 -6.76 -2.57
N VAL A 6 -6.30 -5.78 -3.41
CA VAL A 6 -6.83 -5.68 -4.77
C VAL A 6 -5.65 -5.43 -5.71
N ALA A 7 -5.67 -6.04 -6.89
CA ALA A 7 -4.68 -5.79 -7.91
C ALA A 7 -4.80 -4.35 -8.45
N LEU A 8 -3.69 -3.77 -8.88
CA LEU A 8 -3.58 -2.44 -9.50
C LEU A 8 -3.87 -1.23 -8.58
N ALA A 9 -4.27 -1.43 -7.33
CA ALA A 9 -4.28 -0.32 -6.37
C ALA A 9 -2.85 -0.10 -5.82
N PRO A 10 -2.36 1.15 -5.71
CA PRO A 10 -0.94 1.42 -5.39
C PRO A 10 -0.46 0.74 -4.11
N ASN A 11 -1.18 0.93 -3.01
CA ASN A 11 -0.76 0.42 -1.71
C ASN A 11 -0.74 -1.12 -1.60
N PRO A 12 -1.77 -1.87 -2.05
CA PRO A 12 -1.67 -3.33 -2.14
C PRO A 12 -0.56 -3.80 -3.07
N THR A 13 -0.40 -3.15 -4.24
CA THR A 13 0.62 -3.52 -5.24
C THR A 13 2.03 -3.39 -4.65
N LYS A 14 2.30 -2.34 -3.88
CA LYS A 14 3.57 -2.16 -3.16
C LYS A 14 3.90 -3.36 -2.27
N VAL A 15 2.94 -3.84 -1.48
CA VAL A 15 3.14 -5.02 -0.60
C VAL A 15 3.30 -6.30 -1.43
N MET A 16 2.51 -6.46 -2.49
CA MET A 16 2.60 -7.63 -3.37
C MET A 16 3.96 -7.72 -4.06
N LEU A 17 4.47 -6.58 -4.57
CA LEU A 17 5.80 -6.51 -5.18
C LEU A 17 6.90 -6.84 -4.17
N TYR A 18 6.80 -6.31 -2.95
CA TYR A 18 7.73 -6.64 -1.88
C TYR A 18 7.75 -8.16 -1.59
N ILE A 19 6.58 -8.80 -1.45
CA ILE A 19 6.48 -10.25 -1.21
C ILE A 19 7.09 -11.03 -2.38
N ALA A 20 6.80 -10.63 -3.63
CA ALA A 20 7.32 -11.29 -4.82
C ALA A 20 8.86 -11.18 -4.91
N GLU A 21 9.43 -10.00 -4.68
CA GLU A 21 10.87 -9.78 -4.67
C GLU A 21 11.56 -10.65 -3.61
N ARG A 22 10.97 -10.73 -2.42
CA ARG A 22 11.50 -11.58 -1.35
C ARG A 22 11.44 -13.07 -1.69
N ALA A 23 10.41 -13.51 -2.40
CA ALA A 23 10.30 -14.90 -2.88
C ALA A 23 11.37 -15.22 -3.93
N GLU A 24 11.64 -14.32 -4.89
CA GLU A 24 12.74 -14.45 -5.87
C GLU A 24 14.11 -14.51 -5.19
N LEU A 25 14.29 -13.82 -4.09
CA LEU A 25 15.49 -13.91 -3.26
C LEU A 25 15.54 -15.20 -2.41
N GLY A 26 14.53 -16.07 -2.50
CA GLY A 26 14.46 -17.36 -1.81
C GLY A 26 13.86 -17.29 -0.41
N THR A 27 13.06 -16.26 -0.09
CA THR A 27 12.32 -16.15 1.17
C THR A 27 10.82 -16.32 0.91
N ASP A 28 10.33 -17.56 0.96
CA ASP A 28 8.88 -17.82 0.97
C ASP A 28 8.30 -17.46 2.35
N MET A 29 7.37 -16.52 2.38
CA MET A 29 6.71 -16.05 3.61
C MET A 29 5.43 -16.81 3.94
N GLY A 30 4.96 -17.71 3.07
CA GLY A 30 3.72 -18.47 3.27
C GLY A 30 2.47 -17.59 3.42
N ILE A 31 2.39 -16.45 2.72
CA ILE A 31 1.28 -15.50 2.82
C ILE A 31 0.23 -15.82 1.77
N GLU A 32 -0.94 -16.25 2.22
CA GLU A 32 -2.12 -16.37 1.35
C GLU A 32 -2.59 -14.99 0.88
N GLN A 33 -2.89 -14.84 -0.41
CA GLN A 33 -3.39 -13.57 -0.96
C GLN A 33 -4.89 -13.68 -1.27
N VAL A 34 -5.70 -12.84 -0.61
CA VAL A 34 -7.15 -12.81 -0.73
C VAL A 34 -7.58 -11.52 -1.44
N THR A 35 -8.32 -11.65 -2.53
CA THR A 35 -8.78 -10.48 -3.29
C THR A 35 -10.06 -9.90 -2.69
N VAL A 36 -10.02 -8.60 -2.35
CA VAL A 36 -11.18 -7.79 -1.93
C VAL A 36 -11.67 -6.99 -3.14
N ASN A 37 -12.90 -7.23 -3.59
CA ASN A 37 -13.44 -6.50 -4.74
C ASN A 37 -13.91 -5.09 -4.35
N THR A 38 -13.04 -4.12 -4.53
CA THR A 38 -13.32 -2.71 -4.18
C THR A 38 -14.36 -2.06 -5.11
N VAL A 39 -14.44 -2.49 -6.37
CA VAL A 39 -15.42 -2.00 -7.33
C VAL A 39 -16.85 -2.41 -6.92
N LYS A 40 -17.01 -3.62 -6.38
CA LYS A 40 -18.28 -4.10 -5.81
C LYS A 40 -18.56 -3.60 -4.39
N GLY A 41 -17.67 -2.80 -3.82
CA GLY A 41 -17.83 -2.27 -2.47
C GLY A 41 -17.48 -3.21 -1.33
N HIS A 42 -16.92 -4.41 -1.59
CA HIS A 42 -16.60 -5.40 -0.53
C HIS A 42 -15.66 -4.87 0.55
N HIS A 43 -14.85 -3.84 0.25
CA HIS A 43 -14.00 -3.15 1.23
C HIS A 43 -14.80 -2.32 2.26
N LYS A 44 -16.11 -2.10 2.05
CA LYS A 44 -17.03 -1.40 2.96
C LYS A 44 -17.99 -2.33 3.68
N GLU A 45 -17.95 -3.62 3.39
CA GLU A 45 -18.79 -4.61 4.06
C GLU A 45 -18.30 -4.87 5.51
N PRO A 46 -19.21 -5.24 6.43
CA PRO A 46 -18.89 -5.48 7.84
C PRO A 46 -17.72 -6.44 8.03
N GLU A 47 -17.64 -7.48 7.21
CA GLU A 47 -16.56 -8.47 7.25
C GLU A 47 -15.18 -7.84 7.02
N HIS A 48 -15.06 -6.91 6.06
CA HIS A 48 -13.79 -6.23 5.82
C HIS A 48 -13.53 -5.12 6.85
N LEU A 49 -14.58 -4.44 7.32
CA LEU A 49 -14.45 -3.39 8.33
C LEU A 49 -13.94 -3.91 9.69
N ILE A 50 -14.19 -5.18 10.01
CA ILE A 50 -13.54 -5.85 11.16
C ILE A 50 -12.03 -5.95 10.95
N ARG A 51 -11.56 -6.23 9.73
CA ARG A 51 -10.13 -6.33 9.37
C ARG A 51 -9.47 -4.96 9.33
N ASN A 52 -10.16 -4.00 8.73
CA ASN A 52 -9.70 -2.62 8.57
C ASN A 52 -10.88 -1.63 8.66
N PRO A 53 -11.08 -0.96 9.80
CA PRO A 53 -12.21 -0.06 10.02
C PRO A 53 -12.22 1.17 9.09
N PHE A 54 -11.09 1.47 8.43
CA PHE A 54 -11.02 2.53 7.41
C PHE A 54 -11.62 2.09 6.06
N GLY A 55 -11.91 0.78 5.89
CA GLY A 55 -12.43 0.23 4.65
C GLY A 55 -11.46 0.46 3.48
N THR A 56 -10.18 0.23 3.71
CA THR A 56 -9.10 0.32 2.71
C THR A 56 -8.36 -1.00 2.60
N VAL A 57 -7.57 -1.14 1.54
CA VAL A 57 -6.64 -2.24 1.33
C VAL A 57 -5.23 -1.67 1.10
N PRO A 58 -4.16 -2.39 1.48
CA PRO A 58 -4.14 -3.76 2.00
C PRO A 58 -4.47 -3.86 3.48
N ALA A 59 -4.74 -5.08 3.95
CA ALA A 59 -4.71 -5.48 5.35
C ALA A 59 -4.03 -6.86 5.46
N LEU A 60 -3.11 -7.02 6.40
CA LEU A 60 -2.44 -8.29 6.69
C LEU A 60 -3.03 -8.87 7.99
N GLU A 61 -3.64 -10.05 7.89
CA GLU A 61 -4.06 -10.88 9.01
C GLU A 61 -2.87 -11.71 9.49
N LEU A 62 -2.55 -11.61 10.76
CA LEU A 62 -1.51 -12.38 11.41
C LEU A 62 -2.05 -13.74 11.88
N ASP A 63 -1.16 -14.62 12.29
CA ASP A 63 -1.52 -15.98 12.72
C ASP A 63 -2.30 -16.00 14.06
N ASP A 64 -2.24 -14.93 14.84
CA ASP A 64 -3.00 -14.71 16.06
C ASP A 64 -4.38 -14.04 15.83
N GLY A 65 -4.75 -13.77 14.57
CA GLY A 65 -6.00 -13.12 14.17
C GLY A 65 -6.00 -11.59 14.27
N THR A 66 -4.88 -10.96 14.64
CA THR A 66 -4.75 -9.50 14.61
C THR A 66 -4.42 -8.97 13.19
N PHE A 67 -4.53 -7.66 12.97
CA PHE A 67 -4.39 -7.06 11.65
C PHE A 67 -3.40 -5.88 11.63
N ILE A 68 -2.55 -5.84 10.59
CA ILE A 68 -1.75 -4.67 10.22
C ILE A 68 -2.36 -4.06 8.95
N LYS A 69 -2.60 -2.74 8.91
CA LYS A 69 -3.48 -2.09 7.93
C LYS A 69 -2.76 -1.16 6.93
N GLU A 70 -1.60 -0.62 7.31
CA GLU A 70 -0.84 0.28 6.45
C GLU A 70 0.24 -0.47 5.65
N SER A 71 0.37 -0.18 4.36
CA SER A 71 1.28 -0.90 3.46
C SER A 71 2.73 -0.87 3.93
N LEU A 72 3.24 0.29 4.36
CA LEU A 72 4.60 0.39 4.92
C LEU A 72 4.72 -0.39 6.23
N ALA A 73 3.74 -0.31 7.11
CA ALA A 73 3.76 -1.06 8.36
C ALA A 73 3.77 -2.58 8.12
N ILE A 74 3.04 -3.06 7.12
CA ILE A 74 3.08 -4.46 6.68
C ILE A 74 4.49 -4.83 6.21
N ILE A 75 5.10 -4.03 5.34
CA ILE A 75 6.47 -4.27 4.84
C ILE A 75 7.47 -4.29 5.99
N MET A 76 7.42 -3.31 6.89
CA MET A 76 8.32 -3.24 8.05
C MET A 76 8.14 -4.43 8.99
N PHE A 77 6.92 -4.89 9.22
CA PHE A 77 6.65 -6.10 9.98
C PHE A 77 7.29 -7.33 9.31
N LEU A 78 7.12 -7.49 8.00
CA LEU A 78 7.67 -8.61 7.25
C LEU A 78 9.20 -8.58 7.21
N GLU A 79 9.82 -7.39 7.10
CA GLU A 79 11.27 -7.21 7.22
C GLU A 79 11.82 -7.72 8.55
N HIS A 80 11.12 -7.44 9.66
CA HIS A 80 11.53 -7.90 10.99
C HIS A 80 11.23 -9.38 11.23
N LYS A 81 10.08 -9.86 10.75
CA LYS A 81 9.66 -11.27 10.92
C LYS A 81 10.55 -12.22 10.09
N PHE A 82 11.01 -11.78 8.92
CA PHE A 82 11.84 -12.54 8.00
C PHE A 82 13.17 -11.82 7.71
N PRO A 83 14.11 -11.76 8.67
CA PRO A 83 15.31 -10.92 8.53
C PRO A 83 16.31 -11.43 7.50
N ASN A 84 16.22 -12.71 7.11
CA ASN A 84 17.14 -13.27 6.09
C ASN A 84 16.83 -12.63 4.73
N LYS A 85 17.87 -12.04 4.10
CA LYS A 85 17.76 -11.32 2.81
C LYS A 85 16.76 -10.15 2.82
N ALA A 86 16.62 -9.46 3.96
CA ALA A 86 15.84 -8.24 4.08
C ALA A 86 16.23 -7.20 3.01
N LEU A 87 15.27 -6.40 2.53
CA LEU A 87 15.52 -5.37 1.51
C LEU A 87 15.91 -4.03 2.14
N ILE A 88 15.40 -3.74 3.35
CA ILE A 88 15.71 -2.51 4.10
C ILE A 88 16.86 -2.81 5.06
N THR A 89 18.08 -2.81 4.54
CA THR A 89 19.30 -3.21 5.27
C THR A 89 20.24 -2.03 5.49
N GLY A 90 21.38 -2.29 6.13
CA GLY A 90 22.44 -1.31 6.38
C GLY A 90 22.38 -0.63 7.74
N THR A 91 23.06 0.52 7.86
CA THR A 91 23.09 1.30 9.10
C THR A 91 21.73 1.90 9.43
N PRO A 92 21.50 2.35 10.68
CA PRO A 92 20.27 3.07 11.05
C PRO A 92 19.98 4.25 10.12
N GLU A 93 21.01 4.99 9.68
CA GLU A 93 20.90 6.13 8.77
C GLU A 93 20.42 5.69 7.38
N ALA A 94 21.03 4.63 6.81
CA ALA A 94 20.66 4.09 5.51
C ALA A 94 19.20 3.59 5.52
N ARG A 95 18.78 2.93 6.60
CA ARG A 95 17.38 2.50 6.80
C ARG A 95 16.45 3.69 6.94
N GLY A 96 16.86 4.74 7.66
CA GLY A 96 16.13 5.99 7.79
C GLY A 96 15.89 6.64 6.43
N HIS A 97 16.93 6.77 5.61
CA HIS A 97 16.81 7.32 4.25
C HIS A 97 15.90 6.49 3.34
N ALA A 98 15.96 5.17 3.41
CA ALA A 98 15.08 4.30 2.62
C ALA A 98 13.60 4.52 2.98
N ILE A 99 13.29 4.64 4.27
CA ILE A 99 11.94 4.93 4.75
C ILE A 99 11.52 6.36 4.38
N ASP A 100 12.42 7.34 4.46
CA ASP A 100 12.14 8.73 4.09
C ASP A 100 11.74 8.85 2.62
N ILE A 101 12.50 8.21 1.72
CA ILE A 101 12.18 8.15 0.28
C ILE A 101 10.80 7.50 0.06
N GLU A 102 10.53 6.38 0.73
CA GLU A 102 9.22 5.71 0.63
C GLU A 102 8.10 6.64 1.07
N ARG A 103 8.26 7.35 2.20
CA ARG A 103 7.25 8.30 2.70
C ARG A 103 7.05 9.49 1.76
N ILE A 104 8.12 10.01 1.16
CA ILE A 104 8.04 11.10 0.17
C ILE A 104 7.23 10.62 -1.04
N VAL A 105 7.59 9.46 -1.60
CA VAL A 105 6.88 8.89 -2.76
C VAL A 105 5.40 8.62 -2.42
N ASP A 106 5.12 7.96 -1.29
CA ASP A 106 3.76 7.58 -0.91
C ASP A 106 2.87 8.82 -0.66
N LEU A 107 3.35 9.77 0.14
CA LEU A 107 2.55 10.91 0.58
C LEU A 107 2.51 12.06 -0.45
N ARG A 108 3.60 12.27 -1.19
CA ARG A 108 3.76 13.45 -2.04
C ARG A 108 3.50 13.16 -3.52
N ILE A 109 3.57 11.90 -3.94
CA ILE A 109 3.38 11.49 -5.34
C ILE A 109 2.21 10.51 -5.46
N ALA A 110 2.31 9.31 -4.88
CA ALA A 110 1.33 8.25 -5.08
C ALA A 110 -0.06 8.60 -4.52
N GLY A 111 -0.12 9.22 -3.34
CA GLY A 111 -1.37 9.68 -2.73
C GLY A 111 -2.09 10.73 -3.59
N PRO A 112 -1.45 11.85 -3.94
CA PRO A 112 -2.02 12.84 -4.86
C PRO A 112 -2.36 12.27 -6.23
N MET A 113 -1.53 11.40 -6.81
CA MET A 113 -1.80 10.72 -8.08
C MET A 113 -3.07 9.85 -8.02
N GLY A 114 -3.24 9.09 -6.94
CA GLY A 114 -4.47 8.33 -6.70
C GLY A 114 -5.70 9.24 -6.59
N GLY A 115 -5.58 10.33 -5.84
CA GLY A 115 -6.59 11.37 -5.75
C GLY A 115 -6.93 12.00 -7.09
N TYR A 116 -5.94 12.31 -7.91
CA TYR A 116 -6.09 12.82 -9.28
C TYR A 116 -6.88 11.82 -10.16
N GLY A 117 -6.51 10.54 -10.12
CA GLY A 117 -7.22 9.49 -10.82
C GLY A 117 -8.70 9.42 -10.43
N HIS A 118 -9.01 9.50 -9.13
CA HIS A 118 -10.41 9.55 -8.66
C HIS A 118 -11.13 10.84 -9.02
N ALA A 119 -10.46 11.97 -9.11
CA ALA A 119 -11.05 13.25 -9.49
C ALA A 119 -11.27 13.40 -11.01
N THR A 120 -10.64 12.56 -11.84
CA THR A 120 -10.76 12.59 -13.31
C THR A 120 -11.58 11.44 -13.85
N ASN A 121 -11.19 10.20 -13.55
CA ASN A 121 -11.82 8.97 -14.06
C ASN A 121 -11.78 7.88 -12.99
N SER A 122 -12.64 8.01 -11.99
CA SER A 122 -12.67 7.10 -10.85
C SER A 122 -13.09 5.67 -11.24
N PRO A 123 -12.26 4.66 -10.96
CA PRO A 123 -12.68 3.26 -11.12
C PRO A 123 -13.79 2.85 -10.14
N LEU A 124 -14.06 3.67 -9.14
CA LEU A 124 -15.12 3.47 -8.15
C LEU A 124 -16.41 4.23 -8.50
N GLY A 125 -16.46 4.90 -9.68
CA GLY A 125 -17.64 5.62 -10.16
C GLY A 125 -17.91 6.97 -9.47
N TYR A 126 -16.92 7.57 -8.79
CA TYR A 126 -17.06 8.93 -8.25
C TYR A 126 -17.19 9.95 -9.39
N PRO A 127 -18.00 11.01 -9.22
CA PRO A 127 -18.10 12.07 -10.20
C PRO A 127 -16.75 12.79 -10.37
N ALA A 128 -16.49 13.28 -11.59
CA ALA A 128 -15.30 14.08 -11.87
C ALA A 128 -15.31 15.40 -11.09
N ASP A 129 -14.15 15.82 -10.63
CA ASP A 129 -13.90 17.07 -9.91
C ASP A 129 -12.67 17.76 -10.52
N PRO A 130 -12.85 18.60 -11.55
CA PRO A 130 -11.74 19.25 -12.26
C PRO A 130 -10.88 20.18 -11.38
N GLU A 131 -11.50 20.90 -10.43
CA GLU A 131 -10.80 21.81 -9.54
C GLU A 131 -9.84 21.04 -8.61
N ARG A 132 -10.36 19.96 -8.02
CA ARG A 132 -9.54 19.05 -7.20
C ARG A 132 -8.45 18.38 -8.02
N ALA A 133 -8.72 17.98 -9.26
CA ALA A 133 -7.73 17.36 -10.13
C ALA A 133 -6.56 18.31 -10.41
N GLU A 134 -6.81 19.57 -10.74
CA GLU A 134 -5.76 20.55 -11.01
C GLU A 134 -4.93 20.85 -9.75
N SER A 135 -5.57 21.04 -8.59
CA SER A 135 -4.88 21.21 -7.31
C SER A 135 -3.96 20.03 -6.97
N LEU A 136 -4.40 18.79 -7.19
CA LEU A 136 -3.59 17.59 -6.94
C LEU A 136 -2.40 17.49 -7.90
N LYS A 137 -2.60 17.84 -9.17
CA LYS A 137 -1.54 17.89 -10.17
C LYS A 137 -0.46 18.91 -9.81
N ASP A 138 -0.86 20.11 -9.39
CA ASP A 138 0.07 21.15 -8.97
C ASP A 138 0.88 20.73 -7.72
N ASN A 139 0.24 20.07 -6.76
CA ASN A 139 0.90 19.57 -5.55
C ASN A 139 1.98 18.52 -5.83
N MET A 140 1.94 17.83 -6.97
CA MET A 140 2.96 16.85 -7.38
C MET A 140 4.17 17.48 -8.09
N GLN A 141 4.09 18.72 -8.57
CA GLN A 141 5.18 19.34 -9.34
C GLN A 141 6.49 19.44 -8.54
N THR A 142 6.42 19.94 -7.31
CA THR A 142 7.60 20.08 -6.45
C THR A 142 8.28 18.74 -6.17
N PRO A 143 7.59 17.71 -5.64
CA PRO A 143 8.25 16.43 -5.37
C PRO A 143 8.73 15.67 -6.61
N LEU A 144 8.14 15.91 -7.80
CA LEU A 144 8.61 15.27 -9.04
C LEU A 144 9.89 15.92 -9.60
N ASN A 145 10.23 17.13 -9.16
CA ASN A 145 11.41 17.87 -9.59
C ASN A 145 12.61 17.71 -8.64
N HIS A 146 12.49 16.93 -7.59
CA HIS A 146 13.53 16.60 -6.60
C HIS A 146 13.95 15.14 -6.68
#